data_cb30eeb96bd28282b5ea6de3cf391527
#
_entry.id   cb30eeb96bd28282b5ea6de3cf391527
#
_cell.length_a   1.000
_cell.length_b   1.000
_cell.length_c   1.000
_cell.angle_alpha   90.00
_cell.angle_beta   90.00
_cell.angle_gamma   90.00
#
_symmetry.space_group_name_H-M   'P 1'
#
loop_
_entity.id
_entity.type
_entity.pdbx_description
1 polymer ?
#
loop_
_entity_poly.entity_id
_entity_poly.type
_entity_poly.pdbx_seq_one_letter_code
_entity_poly.pdbx_strand_id
1 'polypeptide(L)' 'MQFAVGFKFQGKTGHVVVDAEDALIAALKVKMQRPEALIAYVRHQNKRGDAARTLSSD' A
#
# COMPACT_ATOMS: atom_id res chain seq x y z
N MET A 1 10.18 1.76 -5.39
CA MET A 1 8.85 2.28 -5.65
C MET A 1 8.05 2.30 -4.39
N GLN A 2 7.15 3.23 -4.28
CA GLN A 2 6.34 3.32 -3.08
C GLN A 2 4.96 2.75 -3.32
N PHE A 3 4.45 2.05 -2.33
CA PHE A 3 3.12 1.47 -2.40
C PHE A 3 2.34 1.85 -1.16
N ALA A 4 1.07 2.14 -1.34
CA ALA A 4 0.17 2.38 -0.23
C ALA A 4 -0.55 1.08 0.07
N VAL A 5 -0.40 0.60 1.27
CA VAL A 5 -0.98 -0.67 1.69
C VAL A 5 -2.09 -0.37 2.69
N GLY A 6 -3.30 -0.77 2.35
CA GLY A 6 -4.44 -0.63 3.24
C GLY A 6 -4.60 -1.90 4.04
N PHE A 7 -4.86 -1.78 5.31
CA PHE A 7 -5.01 -2.94 6.16
C PHE A 7 -6.09 -2.73 7.20
N LYS A 8 -6.49 -3.82 7.81
CA LYS A 8 -7.47 -3.78 8.86
C LYS A 8 -6.89 -4.47 10.08
N PHE A 9 -6.96 -3.82 11.21
CA PHE A 9 -6.39 -4.37 12.41
C PHE A 9 -7.34 -4.09 13.57
N GLN A 10 -7.81 -5.12 14.21
CA GLN A 10 -8.71 -5.01 15.35
C GLN A 10 -9.92 -4.15 15.04
N GLY A 11 -10.50 -4.36 13.90
CA GLY A 11 -11.70 -3.64 13.53
C GLY A 11 -11.49 -2.23 13.01
N LYS A 12 -10.24 -1.78 12.97
CA LYS A 12 -9.93 -0.47 12.47
C LYS A 12 -9.18 -0.58 11.17
N THR A 13 -9.43 0.36 10.28
CA THR A 13 -8.71 0.36 9.01
C THR A 13 -7.62 1.41 9.06
N GLY A 14 -6.57 1.17 8.34
CA GLY A 14 -5.48 2.12 8.23
C GLY A 14 -4.72 1.89 6.95
N HIS A 15 -3.74 2.71 6.72
CA HIS A 15 -2.89 2.49 5.57
C HIS A 15 -1.50 3.00 5.87
N VAL A 16 -0.54 2.47 5.13
CA VAL A 16 0.85 2.85 5.33
C VAL A 16 1.53 2.82 3.97
N VAL A 17 2.48 3.68 3.77
CA VAL A 17 3.25 3.72 2.55
C VAL A 17 4.57 3.03 2.79
N VAL A 18 4.90 2.06 1.95
CA VAL A 18 6.15 1.35 2.07
C VAL A 18 6.89 1.37 0.74
N ASP A 19 8.20 1.28 0.81
CA ASP A 19 9.04 1.24 -0.37
C ASP A 19 9.31 -0.22 -0.69
N ALA A 20 8.96 -0.64 -1.88
CA ALA A 20 9.13 -2.03 -2.28
C ALA A 20 9.30 -2.11 -3.79
N GLU A 21 9.74 -3.25 -4.26
CA GLU A 21 9.93 -3.43 -5.68
C GLU A 21 8.63 -3.75 -6.40
N ASP A 22 7.70 -4.36 -5.73
CA ASP A 22 6.40 -4.61 -6.32
C ASP A 22 5.36 -4.74 -5.22
N ALA A 23 4.11 -4.92 -5.63
CA ALA A 23 3.01 -4.93 -4.67
C ALA A 23 3.08 -6.09 -3.69
N LEU A 24 3.54 -7.23 -4.15
CA LEU A 24 3.65 -8.38 -3.28
C LEU A 24 4.66 -8.14 -2.18
N ILE A 25 5.78 -7.56 -2.52
CA ILE A 25 6.80 -7.25 -1.54
C ILE A 25 6.28 -6.21 -0.56
N ALA A 26 5.54 -5.23 -1.05
CA ALA A 26 4.96 -4.21 -0.17
C ALA A 26 4.04 -4.85 0.86
N ALA A 27 3.18 -5.77 0.42
CA ALA A 27 2.28 -6.45 1.33
C ALA A 27 3.05 -7.28 2.35
N LEU A 28 4.10 -7.93 1.91
CA LEU A 28 4.90 -8.73 2.80
C LEU A 28 5.57 -7.89 3.88
N LYS A 29 6.07 -6.74 3.50
CA LYS A 29 6.72 -5.86 4.47
C LYS A 29 5.76 -5.45 5.56
N VAL A 30 4.54 -5.10 5.19
CA VAL A 30 3.54 -4.71 6.16
C VAL A 30 3.17 -5.89 7.03
N LYS A 31 3.01 -7.05 6.42
CA LYS A 31 2.64 -8.23 7.16
C LYS A 31 3.71 -8.63 8.17
N MET A 32 4.95 -8.43 7.82
CA MET A 32 6.02 -8.75 8.73
C MET A 32 6.06 -7.81 9.93
N GLN A 33 5.68 -6.57 9.72
CA GLN A 33 5.66 -5.63 10.81
C GLN A 33 4.40 -5.78 11.66
N ARG A 34 3.30 -6.17 11.03
CA ARG A 34 2.04 -6.33 11.73
C ARG A 34 1.38 -7.61 11.31
N PRO A 35 1.84 -8.73 11.83
CA PRO A 35 1.33 -10.02 11.39
C PRO A 35 -0.15 -10.21 11.62
N GLU A 36 -0.71 -9.47 12.54
CA GLU A 36 -2.12 -9.60 12.82
C GLU A 36 -2.99 -8.76 11.90
N ALA A 37 -2.41 -7.88 11.14
CA ALA A 37 -3.17 -7.04 10.26
C ALA A 37 -3.61 -7.82 9.03
N LEU A 38 -4.79 -7.49 8.53
CA LEU A 38 -5.28 -8.10 7.30
C LEU A 38 -5.07 -7.10 6.19
N ILE A 39 -4.40 -7.54 5.14
CA ILE A 39 -4.13 -6.65 4.03
C ILE A 39 -5.39 -6.51 3.20
N ALA A 40 -5.87 -5.31 3.07
CA ALA A 40 -7.09 -5.04 2.31
C ALA A 40 -6.78 -4.71 0.86
N TYR A 41 -5.75 -3.93 0.62
CA TYR A 41 -5.36 -3.62 -0.74
C TYR A 41 -3.92 -3.12 -0.76
N VAL A 42 -3.33 -3.13 -1.94
CA VAL A 42 -2.00 -2.57 -2.15
C VAL A 42 -2.08 -1.78 -3.45
N ARG A 43 -1.67 -0.52 -3.41
CA ARG A 43 -1.72 0.33 -4.58
C ARG A 43 -0.37 0.95 -4.82
N HIS A 44 0.00 1.07 -6.07
CA HIS A 44 1.23 1.76 -6.42
C HIS A 44 1.03 3.25 -6.15
N GLN A 45 1.90 3.83 -5.39
CA GLN A 45 1.80 5.24 -5.08
C GLN A 45 2.80 6.02 -5.90
N ASN A 46 2.30 6.88 -6.75
CA ASN A 46 3.16 7.68 -7.57
C ASN A 46 3.37 9.02 -6.91
N LYS A 47 4.62 9.26 -6.46
CA LYS A 47 4.94 10.40 -5.82
C LYS A 47 4.88 11.58 -6.65
N ARG A 48 5.12 11.57 -7.88
CA ARG A 48 5.13 12.60 -8.75
C ARG A 48 3.80 13.01 -9.03
N GLY A 49 2.97 12.69 -8.55
CA GLY A 49 1.76 13.12 -8.72
C GLY A 49 1.27 13.14 -9.98
N ASP A 50 1.73 12.97 -10.70
CA ASP A 50 1.32 12.98 -11.88
C ASP A 50 0.25 12.48 -11.97
N ALA A 51 -0.02 12.58 -11.21
CA ALA A 51 -0.95 12.14 -11.15
C ALA A 51 -1.77 12.69 -11.85
N ALA A 52 -1.62 13.34 -11.90
CA ALA A 52 -2.30 13.89 -12.50
C ALA A 52 -2.78 13.35 -13.54
N ARG A 53 -2.65 12.95 -13.88
CA ARG A 53 -2.96 12.48 -14.74
C ARG A 53 -3.46 11.47 -14.78
N THR A 54 -3.85 11.52 -14.48
CA THR A 54 -4.19 10.68 -14.54
C THR A 54 -4.91 9.94 -14.69
N LEU A 55 -5.23 10.17 -14.82
CA LEU A 55 -5.81 9.59 -14.86
C LEU A 55 -6.13 8.60 -14.96
N SER A 56 -5.90 8.44 -15.05
CA SER A 56 -6.00 7.55 -15.13
C SER A 56 -5.96 6.61 -14.87
N SER A 57 -5.72 6.54 -14.71
CA SER A 57 -5.54 5.62 -14.49
C SER A 57 -5.73 4.86 -13.94
N ASP A 58 -5.73 4.68 -13.50
CA ASP A 58 -5.80 4.02 -12.95
C ASP A 58 -6.06 3.62 -12.71
#